data_c57969e59b962a09f25b0b907bb5eeb0
#
_entry.id   c57969e59b962a09f25b0b907bb5eeb0
#
_cell.length_a   1.000
_cell.length_b   1.000
_cell.length_c   1.000
_cell.angle_alpha   90.00
_cell.angle_beta   90.00
_cell.angle_gamma   90.00
#
_symmetry.space_group_name_H-M   'P 1'
#
loop_
_entity.id
_entity.type
_entity.pdbx_description
1 polymer ?
#
loop_
_entity_poly.entity_id
_entity_poly.type
_entity_poly.pdbx_seq_one_letter_code
_entity_poly.pdbx_strand_id
1 'polypeptide(L)'
;VIADYLEKEIDNIDDLFAKFEKAMDNNDYVSVEKKINLLDDKITKLGKLLEDIPTIVLMATVLVPNKIDEAITYYYRMKRDGYPLDYLNVEYNIKEIKNKIDNIMENLKKLELGESIIELKTFVEYFNELYNFWFRKKRKNENYDYWYHTYESNIASKVL
;
A
#
# COMPACT_ATOMS: atom_id res chain seq x y z
N VAL A 1 -9.10 13.28 15.36
CA VAL A 1 -7.67 12.94 15.58
C VAL A 1 -6.79 13.49 14.47
N ILE A 2 -6.91 13.02 13.21
CA ILE A 2 -6.11 13.59 12.08
C ILE A 2 -6.47 15.06 11.85
N ALA A 3 -7.75 15.43 11.91
CA ALA A 3 -8.21 16.79 11.77
C ALA A 3 -7.58 17.73 12.81
N ASP A 4 -7.44 17.30 14.05
CA ASP A 4 -6.85 18.11 15.12
C ASP A 4 -5.37 18.42 14.85
N TYR A 5 -4.62 17.45 14.31
CA TYR A 5 -3.23 17.66 13.91
C TYR A 5 -3.10 18.61 12.70
N LEU A 6 -4.01 18.48 11.72
CA LEU A 6 -4.03 19.39 10.57
C LEU A 6 -4.39 20.81 10.97
N GLU A 7 -5.38 21.00 11.84
CA GLU A 7 -5.72 22.32 12.39
C GLU A 7 -4.53 22.95 13.09
N LYS A 8 -3.79 22.18 13.89
CA LYS A 8 -2.59 22.66 14.57
C LYS A 8 -1.50 23.10 13.59
N GLU A 9 -1.29 22.36 12.50
CA GLU A 9 -0.33 22.75 11.46
C GLU A 9 -0.77 24.01 10.72
N ILE A 10 -2.06 24.18 10.46
CA ILE A 10 -2.64 25.39 9.86
C ILE A 10 -2.43 26.58 10.81
N ASP A 11 -2.71 26.42 12.10
CA ASP A 11 -2.50 27.47 13.10
C ASP A 11 -1.03 27.90 13.19
N ASN A 12 -0.09 26.95 13.10
CA ASN A 12 1.35 27.25 13.04
C ASN A 12 1.72 28.07 11.79
N ILE A 13 1.10 27.80 10.65
CA ILE A 13 1.31 28.58 9.42
C ILE A 13 0.73 29.98 9.58
N ASP A 14 -0.44 30.14 10.15
CA ASP A 14 -1.06 31.46 10.45
C ASP A 14 -0.17 32.29 11.37
N ASP A 15 0.40 31.69 12.42
CA ASP A 15 1.35 32.37 13.32
C ASP A 15 2.62 32.80 12.57
N LEU A 16 3.12 32.03 11.65
CA LEU A 16 4.28 32.39 10.81
C LEU A 16 3.94 33.54 9.86
N PHE A 17 2.74 33.59 9.30
CA PHE A 17 2.28 34.72 8.50
C PHE A 17 2.20 36.00 9.32
N ALA A 18 1.66 35.96 10.54
CA ALA A 18 1.61 37.11 11.44
C ALA A 18 3.03 37.66 11.77
N LYS A 19 4.00 36.76 11.99
CA LYS A 19 5.40 37.14 12.21
C LYS A 19 6.06 37.72 10.96
N PHE A 20 5.71 37.22 9.79
CA PHE A 20 6.14 37.75 8.51
C PHE A 20 5.65 39.18 8.29
N GLU A 21 4.34 39.44 8.49
CA GLU A 21 3.74 40.76 8.37
C GLU A 21 4.41 41.76 9.32
N LYS A 22 4.63 41.35 10.56
CA LYS A 22 5.32 42.20 11.56
C LYS A 22 6.76 42.51 11.14
N ALA A 23 7.49 41.57 10.57
CA ALA A 23 8.84 41.82 10.06
C ALA A 23 8.84 42.77 8.86
N MET A 24 7.83 42.68 7.99
CA MET A 24 7.64 43.59 6.87
C MET A 24 7.38 45.02 7.38
N ASP A 25 6.49 45.17 8.33
CA ASP A 25 6.16 46.47 8.93
C ASP A 25 7.37 47.14 9.61
N ASN A 26 8.27 46.33 10.17
CA ASN A 26 9.50 46.82 10.82
C ASN A 26 10.68 46.98 9.82
N ASN A 27 10.48 46.76 8.54
CA ASN A 27 11.53 46.78 7.49
C ASN A 27 12.74 45.84 7.79
N ASP A 28 12.49 44.75 8.50
CA ASP A 28 13.50 43.75 8.81
C ASP A 28 13.57 42.70 7.68
N TYR A 29 14.23 43.08 6.57
CA TYR A 29 14.29 42.28 5.36
C TYR A 29 15.03 40.95 5.53
N VAL A 30 15.98 40.87 6.46
CA VAL A 30 16.70 39.61 6.75
C VAL A 30 15.74 38.61 7.41
N SER A 31 14.95 39.06 8.37
CA SER A 31 13.90 38.23 8.98
C SER A 31 12.80 37.86 8.00
N VAL A 32 12.43 38.76 7.09
CA VAL A 32 11.44 38.53 6.03
C VAL A 32 11.88 37.37 5.13
N GLU A 33 13.11 37.37 4.62
CA GLU A 33 13.63 36.30 3.77
C GLU A 33 13.60 34.93 4.47
N LYS A 34 14.04 34.87 5.72
CA LYS A 34 14.02 33.62 6.50
C LYS A 34 12.59 33.12 6.73
N LYS A 35 11.63 34.02 6.99
CA LYS A 35 10.24 33.66 7.21
C LYS A 35 9.54 33.22 5.93
N ILE A 36 9.85 33.82 4.78
CA ILE A 36 9.34 33.36 3.47
C ILE A 36 9.79 31.92 3.21
N ASN A 37 11.07 31.61 3.39
CA ASN A 37 11.60 30.27 3.16
C ASN A 37 10.98 29.25 4.12
N LEU A 38 10.77 29.59 5.38
CA LEU A 38 10.12 28.74 6.36
C LEU A 38 8.65 28.51 6.02
N LEU A 39 7.92 29.53 5.60
CA LEU A 39 6.52 29.43 5.16
C LEU A 39 6.39 28.56 3.92
N ASP A 40 7.24 28.76 2.93
CA ASP A 40 7.25 27.95 1.69
C ASP A 40 7.45 26.48 2.00
N ASP A 41 8.44 26.15 2.84
CA ASP A 41 8.71 24.79 3.29
C ASP A 41 7.52 24.16 4.04
N LYS A 42 6.91 24.90 4.96
CA LYS A 42 5.72 24.47 5.73
C LYS A 42 4.51 24.24 4.85
N ILE A 43 4.21 25.17 3.95
CA ILE A 43 3.08 25.07 3.02
C ILE A 43 3.28 23.89 2.05
N THR A 44 4.48 23.72 1.53
CA THR A 44 4.83 22.60 0.64
C THR A 44 4.64 21.25 1.33
N LYS A 45 5.12 21.13 2.58
CA LYS A 45 4.94 19.92 3.39
C LYS A 45 3.47 19.64 3.70
N LEU A 46 2.70 20.66 4.06
CA LEU A 46 1.27 20.50 4.32
C LEU A 46 0.51 20.08 3.05
N GLY A 47 0.82 20.67 1.91
CA GLY A 47 0.23 20.31 0.61
C GLY A 47 0.48 18.85 0.28
N LYS A 48 1.70 18.36 0.50
CA LYS A 48 2.04 16.95 0.31
C LYS A 48 1.29 16.01 1.26
N LEU A 49 1.16 16.39 2.53
CA LEU A 49 0.36 15.63 3.50
C LEU A 49 -1.10 15.51 3.06
N LEU A 50 -1.71 16.61 2.61
CA LEU A 50 -3.10 16.62 2.14
C LEU A 50 -3.31 15.77 0.88
N GLU A 51 -2.29 15.61 0.06
CA GLU A 51 -2.30 14.73 -1.11
C GLU A 51 -2.12 13.26 -0.72
N ASP A 52 -1.15 12.97 0.16
CA ASP A 52 -0.76 11.62 0.51
C ASP A 52 -1.75 10.92 1.47
N ILE A 53 -2.36 11.65 2.40
CA ILE A 53 -3.29 11.08 3.40
C ILE A 53 -4.45 10.31 2.77
N PRO A 54 -5.22 10.86 1.80
CA PRO A 54 -6.31 10.13 1.16
C PRO A 54 -5.84 8.86 0.44
N THR A 55 -4.67 8.92 -0.19
CA THR A 55 -4.07 7.78 -0.87
C THR A 55 -3.74 6.67 0.11
N ILE A 56 -3.08 6.99 1.23
CA ILE A 56 -2.75 6.02 2.29
C ILE A 56 -4.01 5.41 2.87
N VAL A 57 -5.01 6.21 3.21
CA VAL A 57 -6.28 5.72 3.76
C VAL A 57 -6.96 4.77 2.78
N LEU A 58 -7.07 5.12 1.50
CA LEU A 58 -7.69 4.26 0.49
C LEU A 58 -6.94 2.93 0.33
N MET A 59 -5.61 2.99 0.25
CA MET A 59 -4.79 1.78 0.09
C MET A 59 -4.85 0.88 1.33
N ALA A 60 -4.76 1.45 2.53
CA ALA A 60 -4.70 0.70 3.79
C ALA A 60 -6.05 0.15 4.22
N THR A 61 -7.16 0.82 3.93
CA THR A 61 -8.49 0.44 4.40
C THR A 61 -9.36 -0.26 3.36
N VAL A 62 -9.05 -0.13 2.08
CA VAL A 62 -9.84 -0.70 0.99
C VAL A 62 -9.00 -1.61 0.08
N LEU A 63 -7.99 -1.06 -0.58
CA LEU A 63 -7.29 -1.78 -1.64
C LEU A 63 -6.53 -3.00 -1.13
N VAL A 64 -5.68 -2.84 -0.13
CA VAL A 64 -4.88 -3.95 0.42
C VAL A 64 -5.75 -4.96 1.17
N PRO A 65 -6.72 -4.58 2.03
CA PRO A 65 -7.64 -5.53 2.63
C PRO A 65 -8.42 -6.36 1.62
N ASN A 66 -8.92 -5.78 0.54
CA ASN A 66 -9.60 -6.52 -0.53
C ASN A 66 -8.67 -7.54 -1.19
N LYS A 67 -7.41 -7.16 -1.45
CA LYS A 67 -6.42 -8.10 -1.99
C LYS A 67 -6.06 -9.22 -1.00
N ILE A 68 -6.05 -8.96 0.28
CA ILE A 68 -5.87 -9.97 1.33
C ILE A 68 -7.02 -10.99 1.27
N ASP A 69 -8.26 -10.54 1.23
CA ASP A 69 -9.44 -11.42 1.21
C ASP A 69 -9.48 -12.29 -0.05
N GLU A 70 -9.19 -11.70 -1.20
CA GLU A 70 -9.05 -12.44 -2.45
C GLU A 70 -7.93 -13.49 -2.39
N ALA A 71 -6.76 -13.11 -1.87
CA ALA A 71 -5.60 -13.99 -1.76
C ALA A 71 -5.88 -15.17 -0.82
N ILE A 72 -6.51 -14.94 0.34
CA ILE A 72 -6.91 -15.99 1.28
C ILE A 72 -7.88 -16.97 0.60
N THR A 73 -8.89 -16.46 -0.07
CA THR A 73 -9.88 -17.28 -0.77
C THR A 73 -9.23 -18.16 -1.84
N TYR A 74 -8.34 -17.58 -2.63
CA TYR A 74 -7.64 -18.30 -3.70
C TYR A 74 -6.64 -19.31 -3.15
N TYR A 75 -5.89 -18.97 -2.11
CA TYR A 75 -4.93 -19.83 -1.44
C TYR A 75 -5.58 -21.12 -0.91
N TYR A 76 -6.67 -20.99 -0.16
CA TYR A 76 -7.38 -22.15 0.39
C TYR A 76 -8.04 -23.00 -0.69
N ARG A 77 -8.51 -22.38 -1.78
CA ARG A 77 -9.03 -23.12 -2.94
C ARG A 77 -7.93 -23.98 -3.56
N MET A 78 -6.78 -23.40 -3.87
CA MET A 78 -5.67 -24.14 -4.45
C MET A 78 -5.13 -25.22 -3.51
N LYS A 79 -5.07 -24.93 -2.21
CA LYS A 79 -4.63 -25.91 -1.21
C LYS A 79 -5.59 -27.13 -1.17
N ARG A 80 -6.90 -26.88 -1.24
CA ARG A 80 -7.93 -27.93 -1.33
C ARG A 80 -7.80 -28.74 -2.64
N ASP A 81 -7.41 -28.09 -3.73
CA ASP A 81 -7.17 -28.73 -5.02
C ASP A 81 -5.83 -29.50 -5.07
N GLY A 82 -5.11 -29.58 -3.95
CA GLY A 82 -3.90 -30.41 -3.80
C GLY A 82 -2.59 -29.74 -4.18
N TYR A 83 -2.57 -28.42 -4.40
CA TYR A 83 -1.32 -27.70 -4.69
C TYR A 83 -0.46 -27.56 -3.44
N PRO A 84 0.84 -27.92 -3.47
CA PRO A 84 1.75 -27.71 -2.34
C PRO A 84 2.17 -26.25 -2.26
N LEU A 85 1.52 -25.45 -1.40
CA LEU A 85 1.75 -24.01 -1.28
C LEU A 85 2.42 -23.60 0.03
N ASP A 86 2.70 -24.54 0.93
CA ASP A 86 3.19 -24.24 2.29
C ASP A 86 4.52 -23.47 2.29
N TYR A 87 5.38 -23.71 1.30
CA TYR A 87 6.65 -23.01 1.16
C TYR A 87 6.54 -21.51 0.84
N LEU A 88 5.36 -21.05 0.43
CA LEU A 88 5.13 -19.62 0.14
C LEU A 88 4.87 -18.80 1.38
N ASN A 89 4.64 -19.43 2.54
CA ASN A 89 4.35 -18.77 3.81
C ASN A 89 3.26 -17.68 3.72
N VAL A 90 2.23 -17.91 2.90
CA VAL A 90 1.19 -16.93 2.58
C VAL A 90 0.49 -16.41 3.84
N GLU A 91 0.11 -17.30 4.74
CA GLU A 91 -0.59 -16.94 5.99
C GLU A 91 0.29 -16.05 6.89
N TYR A 92 1.57 -16.39 7.01
CA TYR A 92 2.52 -15.59 7.76
C TYR A 92 2.72 -14.19 7.13
N ASN A 93 2.92 -14.14 5.83
CA ASN A 93 3.12 -12.87 5.11
C ASN A 93 1.89 -11.96 5.21
N ILE A 94 0.68 -12.53 5.12
CA ILE A 94 -0.57 -11.78 5.29
C ILE A 94 -0.67 -11.21 6.72
N LYS A 95 -0.32 -11.99 7.73
CA LYS A 95 -0.31 -11.52 9.12
C LYS A 95 0.66 -10.35 9.31
N GLU A 96 1.86 -10.45 8.76
CA GLU A 96 2.85 -9.37 8.79
C GLU A 96 2.38 -8.11 8.07
N ILE A 97 1.73 -8.26 6.90
CA ILE A 97 1.14 -7.14 6.17
C ILE A 97 0.04 -6.46 6.99
N LYS A 98 -0.84 -7.22 7.62
CA LYS A 98 -1.89 -6.66 8.51
C LYS A 98 -1.29 -5.86 9.66
N ASN A 99 -0.25 -6.38 10.32
CA ASN A 99 0.44 -5.68 11.40
C ASN A 99 1.08 -4.37 10.92
N LYS A 100 1.70 -4.38 9.74
CA LYS A 100 2.30 -3.18 9.14
C LYS A 100 1.25 -2.13 8.76
N ILE A 101 0.10 -2.55 8.26
CA ILE A 101 -1.02 -1.65 7.97
C ILE A 101 -1.52 -0.98 9.26
N ASP A 102 -1.66 -1.72 10.35
CA ASP A 102 -2.06 -1.16 11.64
C ASP A 102 -1.06 -0.10 12.12
N ASN A 103 0.25 -0.36 11.97
CA ASN A 103 1.29 0.62 12.28
C ASN A 103 1.24 1.85 11.39
N ILE A 104 0.99 1.68 10.08
CA ILE A 104 0.82 2.79 9.15
C ILE A 104 -0.37 3.66 9.57
N MET A 105 -1.49 3.07 9.94
CA MET A 105 -2.68 3.81 10.38
C MET A 105 -2.46 4.53 11.72
N GLU A 106 -1.73 3.94 12.67
CA GLU A 106 -1.36 4.61 13.91
C GLU A 106 -0.41 5.79 13.67
N ASN A 107 0.58 5.64 12.79
CA ASN A 107 1.49 6.71 12.42
C ASN A 107 0.77 7.82 11.64
N LEU A 108 -0.22 7.47 10.82
CA LEU A 108 -1.05 8.43 10.09
C LEU A 108 -1.80 9.36 11.05
N LYS A 109 -2.28 8.87 12.19
CA LYS A 109 -2.95 9.69 13.21
C LYS A 109 -2.03 10.77 13.78
N LYS A 110 -0.73 10.56 13.73
CA LYS A 110 0.32 11.50 14.18
C LYS A 110 0.93 12.31 13.03
N LEU A 111 0.42 12.18 11.82
CA LEU A 111 0.99 12.74 10.59
C LEU A 111 2.43 12.29 10.30
N GLU A 112 2.82 11.15 10.82
CA GLU A 112 4.10 10.49 10.55
C GLU A 112 3.91 9.52 9.37
N LEU A 113 3.94 10.04 8.14
CA LEU A 113 3.65 9.23 6.95
C LEU A 113 4.85 8.39 6.51
N GLY A 114 6.08 8.89 6.70
CA GLY A 114 7.29 8.19 6.31
C GLY A 114 7.23 7.64 4.89
N GLU A 115 7.53 6.35 4.73
CA GLU A 115 7.48 5.63 3.46
C GLU A 115 6.20 4.80 3.30
N SER A 116 5.12 5.17 3.98
CA SER A 116 3.87 4.39 4.02
C SER A 116 3.31 4.08 2.63
N ILE A 117 3.34 5.04 1.69
CA ILE A 117 2.86 4.80 0.31
C ILE A 117 3.73 3.75 -0.39
N ILE A 118 5.05 3.79 -0.21
CA ILE A 118 5.98 2.83 -0.79
C ILE A 118 5.72 1.44 -0.20
N GLU A 119 5.56 1.34 1.11
CA GLU A 119 5.23 0.07 1.78
C GLU A 119 3.91 -0.51 1.27
N LEU A 120 2.86 0.31 1.18
CA LEU A 120 1.55 -0.11 0.68
C LEU A 120 1.61 -0.58 -0.79
N LYS A 121 2.35 0.11 -1.63
CA LYS A 121 2.61 -0.33 -3.02
C LYS A 121 3.34 -1.66 -3.06
N THR A 122 4.31 -1.87 -2.18
CA THR A 122 5.03 -3.15 -2.07
C THR A 122 4.08 -4.29 -1.69
N PHE A 123 3.09 -4.06 -0.82
CA PHE A 123 2.07 -5.06 -0.50
C PHE A 123 1.19 -5.40 -1.71
N VAL A 124 0.78 -4.39 -2.48
CA VAL A 124 0.02 -4.60 -3.72
C VAL A 124 0.83 -5.43 -4.73
N GLU A 125 2.11 -5.12 -4.91
CA GLU A 125 3.01 -5.88 -5.79
C GLU A 125 3.15 -7.34 -5.32
N TYR A 126 3.33 -7.58 -4.03
CA TYR A 126 3.37 -8.92 -3.46
C TYR A 126 2.14 -9.75 -3.85
N PHE A 127 0.93 -9.21 -3.71
CA PHE A 127 -0.29 -9.91 -4.09
C PHE A 127 -0.39 -10.13 -5.60
N ASN A 128 0.02 -9.17 -6.41
CA ASN A 128 0.04 -9.33 -7.86
C ASN A 128 1.00 -10.43 -8.31
N GLU A 129 2.19 -10.52 -7.72
CA GLU A 129 3.15 -11.60 -7.98
C GLU A 129 2.62 -12.96 -7.54
N LEU A 130 1.96 -13.02 -6.38
CA LEU A 130 1.35 -14.22 -5.84
C LEU A 130 0.25 -14.75 -6.78
N TYR A 131 -0.64 -13.87 -7.28
CA TYR A 131 -1.66 -14.22 -8.27
C TYR A 131 -1.04 -14.73 -9.58
N ASN A 132 -0.04 -14.04 -10.10
CA ASN A 132 0.65 -14.44 -11.32
C ASN A 132 1.30 -15.82 -11.16
N PHE A 133 1.89 -16.10 -10.01
CA PHE A 133 2.47 -17.40 -9.70
C PHE A 133 1.39 -18.50 -9.68
N TRP A 134 0.29 -18.29 -8.99
CA TRP A 134 -0.81 -19.25 -8.93
C TRP A 134 -1.44 -19.50 -10.29
N PHE A 135 -1.64 -18.44 -11.05
CA PHE A 135 -2.19 -18.55 -12.42
C PHE A 135 -1.30 -19.39 -13.34
N ARG A 136 0.01 -19.21 -13.25
CA ARG A 136 0.96 -20.02 -14.04
C ARG A 136 0.96 -21.48 -13.62
N LYS A 137 0.88 -21.75 -12.31
CA LYS A 137 0.82 -23.12 -11.80
C LYS A 137 -0.43 -23.84 -12.24
N LYS A 138 -1.57 -23.21 -12.12
CA LYS A 138 -2.86 -23.77 -12.53
C LYS A 138 -2.84 -24.09 -14.03
N ARG A 139 -2.41 -23.16 -14.86
CA ARG A 139 -2.33 -23.38 -16.33
C ARG A 139 -1.37 -24.48 -16.73
N LYS A 140 -0.26 -24.68 -16.02
CA LYS A 140 0.66 -25.80 -16.27
C LYS A 140 0.03 -27.15 -15.95
N ASN A 141 -0.70 -27.24 -14.84
CA ASN A 141 -1.39 -28.49 -14.48
C ASN A 141 -2.55 -28.81 -15.42
N GLU A 142 -3.36 -27.82 -15.79
CA GLU A 142 -4.43 -27.99 -16.76
C GLU A 142 -3.89 -28.46 -18.12
N ASN A 143 -2.76 -27.94 -18.58
CA ASN A 143 -2.10 -28.43 -19.79
C ASN A 143 -1.54 -29.84 -19.63
N TYR A 144 -0.96 -30.17 -18.46
CA TYR A 144 -0.45 -31.51 -18.19
C TYR A 144 -1.58 -32.53 -18.16
N ASP A 145 -2.68 -32.26 -17.49
CA ASP A 145 -3.87 -33.12 -17.43
C ASP A 145 -4.49 -33.28 -18.82
N TYR A 146 -4.57 -32.20 -19.59
CA TYR A 146 -5.05 -32.27 -20.99
C TYR A 146 -4.19 -33.18 -21.85
N TRP A 147 -2.88 -33.07 -21.79
CA TRP A 147 -1.95 -33.92 -22.54
C TRP A 147 -1.98 -35.38 -22.07
N TYR A 148 -2.09 -35.60 -20.76
CA TYR A 148 -2.17 -36.94 -20.19
C TYR A 148 -3.43 -37.67 -20.63
N HIS A 149 -4.59 -37.05 -20.51
CA HIS A 149 -5.86 -37.61 -20.98
C HIS A 149 -5.89 -37.82 -22.51
N THR A 150 -5.33 -36.89 -23.26
CA THR A 150 -5.23 -37.05 -24.71
C THR A 150 -4.30 -38.23 -25.10
N TYR A 151 -3.22 -38.40 -24.37
CA TYR A 151 -2.28 -39.50 -24.58
C TYR A 151 -2.90 -40.84 -24.21
N GLU A 152 -3.57 -40.96 -23.07
CA GLU A 152 -4.31 -42.18 -22.69
C GLU A 152 -5.41 -42.53 -23.70
N SER A 153 -6.19 -41.56 -24.15
CA SER A 153 -7.23 -41.76 -25.16
C SER A 153 -6.65 -42.26 -26.48
N ASN A 154 -5.50 -41.73 -26.90
CA ASN A 154 -4.81 -42.19 -28.12
C ASN A 154 -4.22 -43.60 -27.99
N ILE A 155 -3.74 -43.97 -26.79
CA ILE A 155 -3.26 -45.35 -26.56
C ILE A 155 -4.42 -46.33 -26.54
N ALA A 156 -5.53 -46.01 -25.84
CA ALA A 156 -6.70 -46.85 -25.78
C ALA A 156 -7.33 -47.11 -27.17
N SER A 157 -7.29 -46.13 -28.07
CA SER A 157 -7.77 -46.27 -29.44
C SER A 157 -6.88 -47.11 -30.34
N LYS A 158 -5.62 -47.35 -29.96
CA LYS A 158 -4.66 -48.19 -30.74
C LYS A 158 -4.65 -49.65 -30.29
N VAL A 159 -5.22 -49.97 -29.13
CA VAL A 159 -5.27 -51.33 -28.57
C VAL A 159 -6.57 -52.03 -28.92
N LEU A 160 -7.54 -51.32 -29.42
CA LEU A 160 -8.79 -51.85 -29.98
C LEU A 160 -8.73 -51.97 -31.49
#